data_5e060d3cfe9d259dff3691b77a0c26cd
#
_entry.id   5e060d3cfe9d259dff3691b77a0c26cd
#
_cell.length_a   1.000
_cell.length_b   1.000
_cell.length_c   1.000
_cell.angle_alpha   90.00
_cell.angle_beta   90.00
_cell.angle_gamma   90.00
#
_symmetry.space_group_name_H-M   'P 1'
#
loop_
_entity.id
_entity.type
_entity.pdbx_description
1 polymer ?
#
loop_
_entity_poly.entity_id
_entity_poly.type
_entity_poly.pdbx_seq_one_letter_code
_entity_poly.pdbx_strand_id
1 'polypeptide(L)' 'MEIKVLGTGCASCKALYTAVIQAVSETGIEAKVVKVEELTEIMKYNVMSMPALVIDGKVVSS' A
#
# COMPACT_ATOMS: atom_id res chain seq x y z
N MET A 1 8.19 2.26 10.76
CA MET A 1 7.14 2.76 9.87
C MET A 1 6.50 1.59 9.14
N GLU A 2 5.20 1.58 9.07
CA GLU A 2 4.48 0.51 8.38
C GLU A 2 3.77 1.09 7.15
N ILE A 3 4.00 0.48 6.01
CA ILE A 3 3.38 0.89 4.75
C ILE A 3 2.51 -0.25 4.25
N LYS A 4 1.24 0.04 4.01
CA LYS A 4 0.31 -0.95 3.47
C LYS A 4 -0.12 -0.54 2.07
N VAL A 5 -0.05 -1.48 1.15
CA VAL A 5 -0.53 -1.27 -0.21
C VAL A 5 -1.85 -2.02 -0.35
N LEU A 6 -2.93 -1.27 -0.49
CA LEU A 6 -4.28 -1.84 -0.58
C LEU A 6 -4.65 -2.07 -2.03
N GLY A 7 -4.97 -3.30 -2.37
CA GLY A 7 -5.39 -3.61 -3.73
C GLY A 7 -5.66 -5.09 -3.91
N THR A 8 -6.51 -5.42 -4.86
CA THR A 8 -6.96 -6.80 -5.10
C THR A 8 -6.18 -7.51 -6.20
N GLY A 9 -4.93 -7.14 -6.40
CA GLY A 9 -4.05 -7.84 -7.34
C GLY A 9 -4.10 -7.35 -8.78
N CYS A 10 -4.64 -6.16 -9.03
CA CYS A 10 -4.64 -5.57 -10.36
C CYS A 10 -3.22 -5.16 -10.77
N ALA A 11 -3.02 -4.90 -12.07
CA ALA A 11 -1.70 -4.51 -12.58
C ALA A 11 -1.20 -3.23 -11.92
N SER A 12 -2.08 -2.24 -11.72
CA SER A 12 -1.72 -0.98 -11.06
C SER A 12 -1.33 -1.21 -9.59
N CYS A 13 -2.01 -2.16 -8.93
CA CYS A 13 -1.70 -2.49 -7.53
C CYS A 13 -0.32 -3.10 -7.42
N LYS A 14 0.04 -3.98 -8.33
CA LYS A 14 1.37 -4.59 -8.37
C LYS A 14 2.45 -3.57 -8.66
N ALA A 15 2.18 -2.65 -9.57
CA ALA A 15 3.12 -1.59 -9.92
C ALA A 15 3.38 -0.67 -8.72
N LEU A 16 2.34 -0.31 -8.00
CA LEU A 16 2.48 0.51 -6.81
C LEU A 16 3.28 -0.21 -5.73
N TYR A 17 2.99 -1.48 -5.51
CA TYR A 17 3.71 -2.28 -4.53
C TYR A 17 5.21 -2.33 -4.85
N THR A 18 5.53 -2.59 -6.11
CA THR A 18 6.93 -2.63 -6.56
C THR A 18 7.60 -1.27 -6.38
N ALA A 19 6.91 -0.20 -6.74
CA ALA A 19 7.44 1.15 -6.59
C ALA A 19 7.73 1.50 -5.12
N VAL A 20 6.84 1.10 -4.22
CA VAL A 20 7.02 1.33 -2.78
C VAL A 20 8.22 0.55 -2.26
N ILE A 21 8.34 -0.72 -2.62
CA ILE A 21 9.47 -1.55 -2.22
C ILE A 21 10.78 -0.92 -2.70
N GLN A 22 10.82 -0.47 -3.94
CA GLN A 22 12.00 0.14 -4.51
C GLN A 22 12.37 1.44 -3.81
N ALA A 23 11.38 2.28 -3.54
CA ALA A 23 11.60 3.55 -2.84
C ALA A 23 12.17 3.33 -1.44
N VAL A 24 11.63 2.37 -0.71
CA VAL A 24 12.09 2.02 0.63
C VAL A 24 13.55 1.52 0.57
N SER A 25 13.86 0.70 -0.42
CA SER A 25 15.21 0.17 -0.61
C SER A 25 16.21 1.28 -0.93
N GLU A 26 15.82 2.21 -1.79
CA GLU A 26 16.70 3.30 -2.21
C GLU A 26 16.96 4.33 -1.12
N THR A 27 15.96 4.62 -0.30
CA THR A 27 16.10 5.62 0.76
C THR A 27 16.71 5.04 2.03
N GLY A 28 16.78 3.72 2.15
CA GLY A 28 17.30 3.07 3.34
C GLY A 28 16.43 3.23 4.57
N ILE A 29 15.18 3.62 4.39
CA ILE A 29 14.23 3.76 5.50
C ILE A 29 13.89 2.38 6.05
N GLU A 30 13.84 2.28 7.37
CA GLU A 30 13.40 1.06 8.02
C GLU A 30 11.88 1.03 8.02
N ALA A 31 11.28 0.40 7.02
CA ALA A 31 9.84 0.34 6.86
C ALA A 31 9.40 -1.08 6.54
N LYS A 32 8.27 -1.46 7.11
CA LYS A 32 7.64 -2.75 6.82
C LYS A 32 6.58 -2.51 5.75
N VAL A 33 6.73 -3.16 4.60
CA VAL A 33 5.77 -3.04 3.51
C VAL A 33 4.89 -4.27 3.50
N VAL A 34 3.58 -4.05 3.58
CA VAL A 34 2.59 -5.12 3.61
C VAL A 34 1.61 -4.92 2.46
N LYS A 35 1.33 -6.00 1.76
CA LYS A 35 0.34 -5.99 0.69
C LYS A 35 -0.99 -6.49 1.23
N VAL A 36 -2.02 -5.68 1.15
CA VAL A 36 -3.36 -6.02 1.64
C VAL A 36 -4.27 -6.25 0.45
N GLU A 37 -4.65 -7.51 0.25
CA GLU A 37 -5.50 -7.90 -0.88
C GLU A 37 -6.93 -8.22 -0.45
N GLU A 38 -7.18 -8.41 0.84
CA GLU A 38 -8.49 -8.77 1.35
C GLU A 38 -9.43 -7.57 1.33
N LEU A 39 -10.54 -7.71 0.62
CA LEU A 39 -11.48 -6.62 0.43
C LEU A 39 -12.05 -6.08 1.75
N THR A 40 -12.34 -6.96 2.71
CA THR A 40 -12.86 -6.55 4.02
C THR A 40 -11.88 -5.64 4.75
N GLU A 41 -10.58 -5.93 4.65
CA GLU A 41 -9.57 -5.09 5.27
C GLU A 41 -9.44 -3.75 4.56
N ILE A 42 -9.50 -3.77 3.22
CA ILE A 42 -9.43 -2.55 2.42
C ILE A 42 -10.58 -1.62 2.75
N MET A 43 -11.78 -2.17 2.92
CA MET A 43 -12.97 -1.38 3.23
C MET A 43 -12.89 -0.67 4.56
N LYS A 44 -12.12 -1.17 5.50
CA LYS A 44 -11.94 -0.53 6.80
C LYS A 44 -11.25 0.83 6.70
N TYR A 45 -10.54 1.07 5.61
CA TYR A 45 -9.83 2.33 5.40
C TYR A 45 -10.66 3.37 4.65
N ASN A 46 -11.89 3.03 4.26
CA ASN A 46 -12.80 3.94 3.54
C ASN A 46 -12.21 4.49 2.25
N VAL A 47 -11.40 3.69 1.56
CA VAL A 47 -10.82 4.13 0.28
C VAL A 47 -11.86 3.96 -0.83
N MET A 48 -11.93 4.94 -1.72
CA MET A 48 -12.88 4.96 -2.81
C MET A 48 -12.36 4.27 -4.06
N SER A 49 -11.06 4.15 -4.19
CA SER A 49 -10.44 3.54 -5.36
C SER A 49 -9.18 2.80 -4.97
N MET A 50 -8.78 1.86 -5.80
CA MET A 50 -7.57 1.07 -5.63
C MET A 50 -6.67 1.26 -6.84
N PRO A 51 -5.34 1.22 -6.67
CA PRO A 51 -4.64 0.92 -5.42
C PRO A 51 -4.62 2.11 -4.47
N ALA A 52 -4.50 1.83 -3.17
CA ALA A 52 -4.41 2.86 -2.15
C ALA A 52 -3.16 2.62 -1.29
N LEU A 53 -2.60 3.68 -0.76
CA LEU A 53 -1.40 3.61 0.06
C LEU A 53 -1.70 4.10 1.47
N VAL A 54 -1.32 3.29 2.45
CA VAL A 54 -1.52 3.60 3.87
C VAL A 54 -0.16 3.61 4.54
N ILE A 55 0.15 4.68 5.25
CA ILE A 55 1.39 4.78 6.02
C ILE A 55 1.03 5.02 7.48
N ASP A 56 1.49 4.11 8.35
CA ASP A 56 1.24 4.16 9.79
C ASP A 56 -0.25 4.37 10.12
N GLY A 57 -1.12 3.68 9.39
CA GLY A 57 -2.56 3.71 9.62
C GLY A 57 -3.29 4.85 8.92
N LYS A 58 -2.59 5.73 8.23
CA LYS A 58 -3.20 6.85 7.51
C LYS A 58 -3.22 6.61 6.02
N VAL A 59 -4.37 6.80 5.40
CA VAL A 59 -4.48 6.73 3.94
C VAL A 59 -3.85 7.98 3.35
N VAL A 60 -2.78 7.82 2.60
CA VAL A 60 -2.04 8.96 2.02
C VAL A 60 -2.25 9.08 0.50
N SER A 61 -2.78 8.04 -0.12
CA SER A 61 -3.05 8.04 -1.55
C SER A 61 -4.15 7.02 -1.85
N SER A 62 -5.05 7.37 -2.73
CA SER A 62 -6.09 6.44 -3.15
C SER A 62 -6.59 6.75 -4.55
#